data_4bacc402740c7d8c72fb98fe9c039082
#
_entry.id   4bacc402740c7d8c72fb98fe9c039082
#
_cell.length_a   1.000
_cell.length_b   1.000
_cell.length_c   1.000
_cell.angle_alpha   90.00
_cell.angle_beta   90.00
_cell.angle_gamma   90.00
#
_symmetry.space_group_name_H-M   'P 1'
#
loop_
_entity.id
_entity.type
_entity.pdbx_description
1 polymer ?
#
loop_
_entity_poly.entity_id
_entity_poly.type
_entity_poly.pdbx_seq_one_letter_code
_entity_poly.pdbx_strand_id
1 'polypeptide(L)'
;ENHKFKYSLIKKGGRKEEYKKNILELKDSNIISLCYKLKKVDVPLSENIDKENFKVYYNNLACLNYKLDLNKKFEIYKYLIYEHYVANYLKNAGYNLYFYQSTGKSEIDFIIQNRNGDLFPINIVKDSKKNKILSEFSKKYVVKTMYNLSEKNFSLKENIKNIPIYALFCIEYL
;
A
#
# COMPACT_ATOMS: atom_id res chain seq x y z
N GLU A 1 13.54 4.58 -1.80
CA GLU A 1 13.43 4.74 -0.34
C GLU A 1 12.56 3.62 0.23
N ASN A 2 12.97 3.09 1.39
CA ASN A 2 12.30 1.96 2.01
C ASN A 2 11.18 2.46 2.91
N HIS A 3 9.93 2.40 2.45
CA HIS A 3 8.74 2.89 3.18
C HIS A 3 8.34 2.00 4.38
N LYS A 4 9.11 0.96 4.70
CA LYS A 4 8.85 0.11 5.86
C LYS A 4 9.12 0.84 7.16
N PHE A 5 8.22 0.66 8.12
CA PHE A 5 8.37 1.23 9.44
C PHE A 5 9.57 0.59 10.18
N LYS A 6 10.35 1.44 10.84
CA LYS A 6 11.50 1.01 11.66
C LYS A 6 11.42 1.66 13.03
N TYR A 7 11.33 0.87 14.08
CA TYR A 7 11.29 1.36 15.46
C TYR A 7 12.52 2.19 15.84
N SER A 8 13.68 1.86 15.29
CA SER A 8 14.93 2.61 15.52
C SER A 8 14.91 4.06 14.99
N LEU A 9 13.94 4.41 14.13
CA LEU A 9 13.76 5.78 13.65
C LEU A 9 12.92 6.65 14.60
N ILE A 10 12.20 6.06 15.55
CA ILE A 10 11.46 6.83 16.58
C ILE A 10 12.45 7.50 17.52
N LYS A 11 13.44 6.73 17.99
CA LYS A 11 14.50 7.19 18.87
C LYS A 11 15.76 6.39 18.60
N LYS A 12 16.91 7.06 18.54
CA LYS A 12 18.22 6.37 18.42
C LYS A 12 18.40 5.37 19.56
N GLY A 13 18.53 4.09 19.24
CA GLY A 13 18.62 3.00 20.21
C GLY A 13 17.29 2.56 20.83
N GLY A 14 16.15 3.10 20.38
CA GLY A 14 14.83 2.68 20.83
C GLY A 14 14.53 1.22 20.47
N ARG A 15 14.01 0.46 21.44
CA ARG A 15 13.68 -0.96 21.28
C ARG A 15 12.24 -1.13 20.82
N LYS A 16 11.99 -2.17 20.04
CA LYS A 16 10.66 -2.50 19.51
C LYS A 16 9.62 -2.64 20.62
N GLU A 17 9.98 -3.32 21.72
CA GLU A 17 9.10 -3.62 22.84
C GLU A 17 8.53 -2.35 23.50
N GLU A 18 9.31 -1.25 23.50
CA GLU A 18 8.90 0.03 24.09
C GLU A 18 7.78 0.70 23.30
N TYR A 19 7.78 0.52 21.98
CA TYR A 19 6.90 1.26 21.07
C TYR A 19 5.79 0.40 20.45
N LYS A 20 5.90 -0.92 20.52
CA LYS A 20 4.94 -1.83 19.91
C LYS A 20 3.52 -1.59 20.43
N LYS A 21 3.37 -1.44 21.75
CA LYS A 21 2.09 -1.16 22.38
C LYS A 21 1.49 0.16 21.88
N ASN A 22 2.31 1.23 21.84
CA ASN A 22 1.88 2.55 21.40
C ASN A 22 1.43 2.55 19.92
N ILE A 23 2.12 1.80 19.05
CA ILE A 23 1.72 1.65 17.65
C ILE A 23 0.35 0.94 17.54
N LEU A 24 0.11 -0.08 18.35
CA LEU A 24 -1.18 -0.76 18.38
C LEU A 24 -2.28 0.15 18.93
N GLU A 25 -2.03 0.92 19.98
CA GLU A 25 -2.97 1.92 20.51
C GLU A 25 -3.34 2.97 19.47
N LEU A 26 -2.37 3.50 18.72
CA LEU A 26 -2.61 4.44 17.62
C LEU A 26 -3.46 3.82 16.50
N LYS A 27 -3.22 2.55 16.17
CA LYS A 27 -4.02 1.80 15.21
C LYS A 27 -5.45 1.59 15.71
N ASP A 28 -5.61 1.15 16.96
CA ASP A 28 -6.93 0.86 17.57
C ASP A 28 -7.75 2.14 17.79
N SER A 29 -7.08 3.27 18.01
CA SER A 29 -7.67 4.61 18.04
C SER A 29 -7.95 5.19 16.63
N ASN A 30 -7.75 4.40 15.57
CA ASN A 30 -7.97 4.80 14.19
C ASN A 30 -7.17 6.05 13.74
N ILE A 31 -6.04 6.33 14.38
CA ILE A 31 -5.14 7.43 13.99
C ILE A 31 -4.25 6.99 12.84
N ILE A 32 -3.81 5.73 12.85
CA ILE A 32 -3.00 5.12 11.80
C ILE A 32 -3.58 3.80 11.33
N SER A 33 -3.23 3.42 10.11
CA SER A 33 -3.44 2.08 9.56
C SER A 33 -2.12 1.37 9.35
N LEU A 34 -2.10 0.06 9.59
CA LEU A 34 -0.96 -0.80 9.33
C LEU A 34 -1.21 -1.61 8.06
N CYS A 35 -0.25 -1.56 7.14
CA CYS A 35 -0.22 -2.39 5.95
C CYS A 35 0.86 -3.46 6.13
N TYR A 36 0.46 -4.71 6.31
CA TYR A 36 1.39 -5.78 6.64
C TYR A 36 2.02 -6.39 5.39
N LYS A 37 3.29 -6.76 5.51
CA LYS A 37 3.98 -7.54 4.48
C LYS A 37 3.38 -8.95 4.40
N LEU A 38 3.14 -9.44 3.18
CA LEU A 38 2.82 -10.85 2.95
C LEU A 38 4.10 -11.68 2.86
N LYS A 39 4.15 -12.81 3.58
CA LYS A 39 5.18 -13.84 3.43
C LYS A 39 5.01 -14.62 2.14
N LYS A 40 3.74 -14.95 1.83
CA LYS A 40 3.29 -15.55 0.57
C LYS A 40 1.94 -14.95 0.20
N VAL A 41 1.60 -14.99 -1.08
CA VAL A 41 0.29 -14.54 -1.57
C VAL A 41 -0.61 -15.75 -1.72
N ASP A 42 -1.34 -16.03 -0.66
CA ASP A 42 -2.22 -17.20 -0.55
C ASP A 42 -3.46 -16.81 0.27
N VAL A 43 -4.62 -17.34 -0.08
CA VAL A 43 -5.91 -17.01 0.54
C VAL A 43 -6.15 -17.92 1.74
N PRO A 44 -6.59 -17.39 2.91
CA PRO A 44 -6.83 -15.97 3.20
C PRO A 44 -5.53 -15.20 3.49
N LEU A 45 -5.42 -13.98 2.97
CA LEU A 45 -4.23 -13.15 3.13
C LEU A 45 -3.87 -12.87 4.59
N SER A 46 -4.88 -12.78 5.46
CA SER A 46 -4.70 -12.50 6.90
C SER A 46 -3.84 -13.52 7.64
N GLU A 47 -3.81 -14.77 7.17
CA GLU A 47 -3.01 -15.84 7.76
C GLU A 47 -1.55 -15.84 7.28
N ASN A 48 -1.27 -15.09 6.21
CA ASN A 48 0.02 -15.10 5.53
C ASN A 48 0.86 -13.85 5.81
N ILE A 49 0.50 -13.07 6.83
CA ILE A 49 1.16 -11.81 7.17
C ILE A 49 2.48 -12.02 7.91
N ASP A 50 3.42 -11.14 7.65
CA ASP A 50 4.59 -10.91 8.48
C ASP A 50 4.30 -9.74 9.43
N LYS A 51 3.96 -10.05 10.69
CA LYS A 51 3.60 -9.03 11.70
C LYS A 51 4.75 -8.11 12.09
N GLU A 52 5.98 -8.48 11.75
CA GLU A 52 7.17 -7.70 12.07
C GLU A 52 7.52 -6.67 10.98
N ASN A 53 7.01 -6.88 9.79
CA ASN A 53 7.25 -6.01 8.64
C ASN A 53 5.94 -5.38 8.17
N PHE A 54 5.82 -4.08 8.38
CA PHE A 54 4.64 -3.32 7.99
C PHE A 54 5.01 -1.89 7.57
N LYS A 55 4.09 -1.26 6.86
CA LYS A 55 4.07 0.18 6.58
C LYS A 55 3.02 0.84 7.46
N VAL A 56 3.19 2.12 7.73
CA VAL A 56 2.27 2.92 8.55
C VAL A 56 1.71 4.06 7.71
N TYR A 57 0.40 4.21 7.72
CA TYR A 57 -0.30 5.31 7.06
C TYR A 57 -1.14 6.08 8.06
N TYR A 58 -1.10 7.42 7.99
CA TYR A 58 -2.06 8.25 8.73
C TYR A 58 -3.46 8.09 8.12
N ASN A 59 -4.48 7.90 8.96
CA ASN A 59 -5.87 7.83 8.50
C ASN A 59 -6.45 9.23 8.16
N ASN A 60 -5.71 10.28 8.48
CA ASN A 60 -6.04 11.64 8.07
C ASN A 60 -4.84 12.27 7.33
N LEU A 61 -5.06 12.55 6.04
CA LEU A 61 -4.04 13.18 5.18
C LEU A 61 -3.64 14.59 5.64
N ALA A 62 -4.50 15.31 6.38
CA ALA A 62 -4.15 16.61 6.92
C ALA A 62 -2.98 16.53 7.90
N CYS A 63 -2.86 15.44 8.67
CA CYS A 63 -1.72 15.21 9.56
C CYS A 63 -0.41 15.07 8.77
N LEU A 64 -0.45 14.36 7.64
CA LEU A 64 0.71 14.23 6.77
C LEU A 64 1.09 15.57 6.12
N ASN A 65 0.08 16.31 5.61
CA ASN A 65 0.27 17.63 4.99
C ASN A 65 0.95 18.59 5.95
N TYR A 66 0.42 18.70 7.17
CA TYR A 66 0.99 19.57 8.22
C TYR A 66 2.46 19.22 8.53
N LYS A 67 2.79 17.95 8.64
CA LYS A 67 4.15 17.48 8.98
C LYS A 67 5.17 17.71 7.84
N LEU A 68 4.74 17.65 6.59
CA LEU A 68 5.65 17.71 5.44
C LEU A 68 5.74 19.10 4.80
N ASP A 69 4.94 20.10 5.25
CA ASP A 69 4.84 21.43 4.62
C ASP A 69 4.64 21.29 3.08
N LEU A 70 3.61 20.53 2.69
CA LEU A 70 3.41 20.09 1.30
C LEU A 70 3.21 21.24 0.31
N ASN A 71 2.79 22.42 0.77
CA ASN A 71 2.61 23.58 -0.10
C ASN A 71 3.88 23.96 -0.88
N LYS A 72 5.07 23.64 -0.30
CA LYS A 72 6.37 23.94 -0.91
C LYS A 72 7.09 22.71 -1.48
N LYS A 73 6.63 21.49 -1.15
CA LYS A 73 7.38 20.24 -1.41
C LYS A 73 6.51 19.15 -2.01
N PHE A 74 5.36 19.50 -2.61
CA PHE A 74 4.43 18.53 -3.15
C PHE A 74 5.09 17.53 -4.11
N GLU A 75 5.83 18.02 -5.10
CA GLU A 75 6.47 17.14 -6.09
C GLU A 75 7.46 16.15 -5.47
N ILE A 76 8.14 16.55 -4.38
CA ILE A 76 9.08 15.66 -3.67
C ILE A 76 8.35 14.51 -2.98
N TYR A 77 7.18 14.82 -2.39
CA TYR A 77 6.40 13.86 -1.59
C TYR A 77 5.18 13.28 -2.31
N LYS A 78 4.97 13.64 -3.56
CA LYS A 78 3.81 13.29 -4.37
C LYS A 78 3.42 11.81 -4.26
N TYR A 79 4.36 10.91 -4.45
CA TYR A 79 4.08 9.47 -4.38
C TYR A 79 3.81 8.97 -2.96
N LEU A 80 4.40 9.59 -1.95
CA LEU A 80 4.05 9.31 -0.56
C LEU A 80 2.61 9.73 -0.26
N ILE A 81 2.18 10.88 -0.80
CA ILE A 81 0.79 11.36 -0.67
C ILE A 81 -0.16 10.40 -1.39
N TYR A 82 0.18 9.96 -2.59
CA TYR A 82 -0.63 9.00 -3.36
C TYR A 82 -0.77 7.67 -2.62
N GLU A 83 0.31 7.18 -2.04
CA GLU A 83 0.30 5.93 -1.26
C GLU A 83 -0.60 6.05 -0.02
N HIS A 84 -0.54 7.18 0.70
CA HIS A 84 -1.44 7.46 1.82
C HIS A 84 -2.91 7.62 1.38
N TYR A 85 -3.15 8.29 0.27
CA TYR A 85 -4.49 8.45 -0.30
C TYR A 85 -5.11 7.09 -0.63
N VAL A 86 -4.37 6.24 -1.32
CA VAL A 86 -4.81 4.88 -1.67
C VAL A 86 -5.05 4.04 -0.42
N ALA A 87 -4.12 4.08 0.55
CA ALA A 87 -4.27 3.35 1.81
C ALA A 87 -5.56 3.75 2.55
N ASN A 88 -5.83 5.06 2.66
CA ASN A 88 -7.03 5.58 3.31
C ASN A 88 -8.30 5.18 2.58
N TYR A 89 -8.31 5.28 1.26
CA TYR A 89 -9.44 4.87 0.45
C TYR A 89 -9.78 3.39 0.67
N LEU A 90 -8.80 2.50 0.51
CA LEU A 90 -8.98 1.06 0.68
C LEU A 90 -9.42 0.71 2.11
N LYS A 91 -8.86 1.38 3.12
CA LYS A 91 -9.24 1.18 4.52
C LYS A 91 -10.68 1.60 4.77
N ASN A 92 -11.11 2.75 4.23
CA ASN A 92 -12.48 3.24 4.37
C ASN A 92 -13.50 2.37 3.61
N ALA A 93 -13.08 1.74 2.51
CA ALA A 93 -13.85 0.73 1.79
C ALA A 93 -13.91 -0.64 2.53
N GLY A 94 -13.28 -0.75 3.71
CA GLY A 94 -13.35 -1.94 4.57
C GLY A 94 -12.29 -3.00 4.28
N TYR A 95 -11.31 -2.72 3.44
CA TYR A 95 -10.24 -3.67 3.13
C TYR A 95 -9.15 -3.68 4.20
N ASN A 96 -8.60 -4.85 4.47
CA ASN A 96 -7.32 -4.98 5.15
C ASN A 96 -6.18 -4.68 4.17
N LEU A 97 -5.17 -3.98 4.65
CA LEU A 97 -4.05 -3.53 3.81
C LEU A 97 -2.88 -4.51 3.91
N TYR A 98 -2.45 -5.00 2.76
CA TYR A 98 -1.28 -5.85 2.63
C TYR A 98 -0.39 -5.36 1.50
N PHE A 99 0.91 -5.60 1.60
CA PHE A 99 1.86 -5.40 0.51
C PHE A 99 2.70 -6.65 0.28
N TYR A 100 3.24 -6.80 -0.92
CA TYR A 100 4.10 -7.91 -1.25
C TYR A 100 5.43 -7.42 -1.79
N GLN A 101 6.52 -7.99 -1.31
CA GLN A 101 7.86 -7.72 -1.80
C GLN A 101 8.55 -9.02 -2.17
N SER A 102 8.96 -9.13 -3.43
CA SER A 102 9.76 -10.24 -3.92
C SER A 102 11.19 -10.20 -3.40
N THR A 103 11.92 -11.30 -3.55
CA THR A 103 13.36 -11.38 -3.22
C THR A 103 14.22 -10.40 -4.02
N GLY A 104 13.79 -10.01 -5.23
CA GLY A 104 14.45 -9.05 -6.12
C GLY A 104 14.15 -7.56 -5.85
N LYS A 105 13.64 -7.19 -4.67
CA LYS A 105 13.25 -5.83 -4.28
C LYS A 105 12.05 -5.25 -5.04
N SER A 106 11.44 -5.98 -5.97
CA SER A 106 10.19 -5.57 -6.60
C SER A 106 9.06 -5.62 -5.58
N GLU A 107 8.28 -4.54 -5.47
CA GLU A 107 7.23 -4.39 -4.46
C GLU A 107 5.90 -4.05 -5.15
N ILE A 108 4.83 -4.73 -4.74
CA ILE A 108 3.45 -4.36 -5.03
C ILE A 108 2.96 -3.57 -3.82
N ASP A 109 2.53 -2.35 -4.05
CA ASP A 109 2.21 -1.40 -2.99
C ASP A 109 1.06 -1.86 -2.11
N PHE A 110 -0.01 -2.43 -2.73
CA PHE A 110 -1.14 -3.02 -2.01
C PHE A 110 -1.63 -4.30 -2.68
N ILE A 111 -2.07 -5.24 -1.86
CA ILE A 111 -2.87 -6.39 -2.31
C ILE A 111 -4.10 -6.43 -1.41
N ILE A 112 -5.29 -6.40 -2.01
CA ILE A 112 -6.55 -6.55 -1.30
C ILE A 112 -7.21 -7.88 -1.69
N GLN A 113 -8.04 -8.39 -0.79
CA GLN A 113 -8.84 -9.58 -0.98
C GLN A 113 -10.30 -9.22 -0.79
N ASN A 114 -11.16 -9.54 -1.75
CA ASN A 114 -12.59 -9.37 -1.61
C ASN A 114 -13.23 -10.52 -0.80
N ARG A 115 -14.54 -10.43 -0.56
CA ARG A 115 -15.30 -11.44 0.19
C ARG A 115 -15.34 -12.81 -0.51
N ASN A 116 -15.17 -12.83 -1.82
CA ASN A 116 -15.15 -14.07 -2.62
C ASN A 116 -13.76 -14.74 -2.65
N GLY A 117 -12.76 -14.13 -2.00
CA GLY A 117 -11.38 -14.61 -2.03
C GLY A 117 -10.57 -14.15 -3.24
N ASP A 118 -11.13 -13.34 -4.15
CA ASP A 118 -10.37 -12.81 -5.27
C ASP A 118 -9.33 -11.80 -4.80
N LEU A 119 -8.15 -11.83 -5.42
CA LEU A 119 -7.03 -10.97 -5.11
C LEU A 119 -6.88 -9.86 -6.15
N PHE A 120 -6.65 -8.64 -5.67
CA PHE A 120 -6.45 -7.46 -6.49
C PHE A 120 -5.15 -6.76 -6.12
N PRO A 121 -4.06 -7.04 -6.84
CA PRO A 121 -2.81 -6.31 -6.71
C PRO A 121 -2.97 -4.89 -7.27
N ILE A 122 -2.51 -3.91 -6.48
CA ILE A 122 -2.57 -2.48 -6.80
C ILE A 122 -1.17 -1.91 -6.69
N ASN A 123 -0.70 -1.26 -7.73
CA ASN A 123 0.61 -0.62 -7.77
C ASN A 123 0.47 0.85 -8.14
N ILE A 124 1.21 1.72 -7.44
CA ILE A 124 1.28 3.15 -7.73
C ILE A 124 2.50 3.38 -8.61
N VAL A 125 2.25 3.74 -9.86
CA VAL A 125 3.31 3.86 -10.87
C VAL A 125 4.04 5.19 -10.72
N LYS A 126 5.30 5.11 -10.29
CA LYS A 126 6.19 6.28 -10.16
C LYS A 126 6.81 6.69 -11.49
N ASP A 127 7.10 5.71 -12.35
CA ASP A 127 7.71 5.87 -13.67
C ASP A 127 7.23 4.79 -14.64
N SER A 128 7.27 5.07 -15.94
CA SER A 128 6.86 4.14 -17.01
C SER A 128 7.62 2.79 -17.02
N LYS A 129 8.75 2.71 -16.33
CA LYS A 129 9.58 1.49 -16.24
C LYS A 129 9.02 0.40 -15.30
N LYS A 130 8.04 0.72 -14.43
CA LYS A 130 7.59 -0.20 -13.37
C LYS A 130 6.43 -1.14 -13.75
N ASN A 131 5.95 -1.13 -14.99
CA ASN A 131 4.90 -2.07 -15.43
C ASN A 131 5.31 -3.55 -15.40
N LYS A 132 6.61 -3.85 -15.21
CA LYS A 132 7.11 -5.23 -15.14
C LYS A 132 6.69 -5.97 -13.87
N ILE A 133 6.47 -5.26 -12.76
CA ILE A 133 6.22 -5.89 -11.45
C ILE A 133 4.91 -6.68 -11.46
N LEU A 134 3.83 -6.09 -11.97
CA LEU A 134 2.54 -6.77 -12.06
C LEU A 134 2.58 -7.92 -13.07
N SER A 135 3.27 -7.77 -14.20
CA SER A 135 3.41 -8.85 -15.17
C SER A 135 4.26 -10.03 -14.65
N GLU A 136 5.27 -9.76 -13.82
CA GLU A 136 6.01 -10.80 -13.12
C GLU A 136 5.16 -11.50 -12.05
N PHE A 137 4.34 -10.71 -11.35
CA PHE A 137 3.43 -11.23 -10.34
C PHE A 137 2.36 -12.15 -10.96
N SER A 138 1.76 -11.76 -12.10
CA SER A 138 0.74 -12.55 -12.78
C SER A 138 1.26 -13.90 -13.32
N LYS A 139 2.56 -14.00 -13.58
CA LYS A 139 3.18 -15.29 -13.95
C LYS A 139 3.28 -16.26 -12.77
N LYS A 140 3.32 -15.74 -11.55
CA LYS A 140 3.49 -16.53 -10.34
C LYS A 140 2.16 -16.82 -9.63
N TYR A 141 1.22 -15.90 -9.72
CA TYR A 141 -0.06 -15.97 -9.00
C TYR A 141 -1.22 -15.78 -9.98
N VAL A 142 -2.25 -16.60 -9.84
CA VAL A 142 -3.47 -16.49 -10.64
C VAL A 142 -4.30 -15.33 -10.12
N VAL A 143 -4.38 -14.24 -10.87
CA VAL A 143 -5.17 -13.05 -10.56
C VAL A 143 -5.99 -12.63 -11.77
N LYS A 144 -7.27 -12.32 -11.55
CA LYS A 144 -8.20 -11.92 -12.63
C LYS A 144 -7.90 -10.52 -13.15
N THR A 145 -7.62 -9.62 -12.23
CA THR A 145 -7.44 -8.19 -12.52
C THR A 145 -6.36 -7.60 -11.61
N MET A 146 -5.54 -6.73 -12.17
CA MET A 146 -4.52 -5.96 -11.46
C MET A 146 -4.66 -4.48 -11.80
N TYR A 147 -4.23 -3.60 -10.91
CA TYR A 147 -4.38 -2.16 -11.05
C TYR A 147 -3.04 -1.44 -11.02
N ASN A 148 -2.83 -0.59 -12.00
CA ASN A 148 -1.83 0.47 -11.97
C ASN A 148 -2.52 1.80 -11.74
N LEU A 149 -2.19 2.47 -10.65
CA LEU A 149 -2.63 3.85 -10.36
C LEU A 149 -1.53 4.82 -10.80
N SER A 150 -1.89 5.79 -11.62
CA SER A 150 -0.94 6.75 -12.16
C SER A 150 -1.62 8.09 -12.50
N GLU A 151 -0.87 9.04 -13.00
CA GLU A 151 -1.42 10.31 -13.54
C GLU A 151 -1.90 10.17 -15.01
N LYS A 152 -1.73 8.99 -15.62
CA LYS A 152 -2.14 8.72 -16.99
C LYS A 152 -3.63 8.37 -17.07
N ASN A 153 -4.21 8.55 -18.24
CA ASN A 153 -5.60 8.18 -18.53
C ASN A 153 -5.84 6.66 -18.41
N PHE A 154 -7.12 6.30 -18.33
CA PHE A 154 -7.57 4.92 -18.35
C PHE A 154 -7.01 4.15 -19.55
N SER A 155 -6.52 2.97 -19.29
CA SER A 155 -6.16 2.01 -20.33
C SER A 155 -6.20 0.58 -19.78
N LEU A 156 -6.35 -0.38 -20.68
CA LEU A 156 -6.35 -1.81 -20.36
C LEU A 156 -5.26 -2.47 -21.18
N LYS A 157 -4.42 -3.24 -20.52
CA LYS A 157 -3.43 -4.09 -21.17
C LYS A 157 -3.47 -5.47 -20.51
N GLU A 158 -3.90 -6.47 -21.27
CA GLU A 158 -4.14 -7.82 -20.73
C GLU A 158 -5.11 -7.75 -19.53
N ASN A 159 -4.70 -8.19 -18.35
CA ASN A 159 -5.47 -8.11 -17.11
C ASN A 159 -5.04 -6.95 -16.20
N ILE A 160 -4.23 -5.99 -16.72
CA ILE A 160 -3.80 -4.80 -15.99
C ILE A 160 -4.63 -3.60 -16.41
N LYS A 161 -5.45 -3.10 -15.49
CA LYS A 161 -6.20 -1.85 -15.65
C LYS A 161 -5.35 -0.68 -15.15
N ASN A 162 -5.08 0.28 -16.03
CA ASN A 162 -4.49 1.55 -15.62
C ASN A 162 -5.60 2.53 -15.29
N ILE A 163 -5.59 3.06 -14.09
CA ILE A 163 -6.60 3.99 -13.55
C ILE A 163 -5.89 5.28 -13.13
N PRO A 164 -6.40 6.45 -13.54
CA PRO A 164 -5.93 7.71 -12.98
C PRO A 164 -6.09 7.72 -11.46
N ILE A 165 -5.09 8.23 -10.73
CA ILE A 165 -5.12 8.22 -9.25
C ILE A 165 -6.35 8.91 -8.68
N TYR A 166 -6.85 9.97 -9.33
CA TYR A 166 -8.07 10.67 -8.93
C TYR A 166 -9.35 9.85 -9.12
N ALA A 167 -9.31 8.81 -9.97
CA ALA A 167 -10.42 7.91 -10.26
C ALA A 167 -10.34 6.58 -9.48
N LEU A 168 -9.65 6.58 -8.35
CA LEU A 168 -9.47 5.41 -7.48
C LEU A 168 -10.81 4.77 -7.09
N PHE A 169 -11.88 5.56 -6.96
CA PHE A 169 -13.23 5.07 -6.68
C PHE A 169 -13.76 4.07 -7.72
N CYS A 170 -13.20 4.05 -8.94
CA CYS A 170 -13.57 3.06 -9.95
C CYS A 170 -13.15 1.62 -9.56
N ILE A 171 -12.32 1.45 -8.54
CA ILE A 171 -11.94 0.13 -8.02
C ILE A 171 -13.10 -0.55 -7.27
N GLU A 172 -14.07 0.18 -6.77
CA GLU A 172 -15.21 -0.38 -6.01
C GLU A 172 -16.18 -1.21 -6.85
N TYR A 173 -16.15 -1.07 -8.16
CA TYR A 173 -17.02 -1.79 -9.08
C TYR A 173 -16.44 -3.12 -9.55
N LEU A 174 -15.68 -3.78 -8.69
CA LEU A 174 -14.95 -5.03 -8.97
C LEU A 174 -15.60 -6.24 -8.33
#